data_eac287a2ff67f1476838621cae490e2a
#
_entry.id   eac287a2ff67f1476838621cae490e2a
#
_cell.length_a   1.000
_cell.length_b   1.000
_cell.length_c   1.000
_cell.angle_alpha   90.00
_cell.angle_beta   90.00
_cell.angle_gamma   90.00
#
_symmetry.space_group_name_H-M   'P 1'
#
loop_
_entity.id
_entity.type
_entity.pdbx_description
1 polymer ?
#
loop_
_entity_poly.entity_id
_entity_poly.type
_entity_poly.pdbx_seq_one_letter_code
_entity_poly.pdbx_strand_id
1 'polypeptide(L)'
;ENISAIEDAPWVGWSNPALYSSVSDRSLGLSFMTYASGSNWMGAQFVKGFGERHTAAFSAQYLGYGSMDETDANGQVIGSFSPKDIVVGAGYSYLLSDAWAGGASLKMVTSSYAGYSAFAVAVDLGLNYYDEERDLSLSATMRNIGAQVKSFDGRTERVPFCMQVGLTKGMDHAP
;
A
#
# COMPACT_ATOMS: atom_id res chain seq x y z
N GLU A 1 -4.73 -10.03 -0.27
CA GLU A 1 -5.36 -8.77 -0.72
C GLU A 1 -6.16 -9.03 -1.99
N ASN A 2 -7.38 -8.52 -2.05
CA ASN A 2 -8.18 -8.58 -3.27
C ASN A 2 -7.87 -7.35 -4.14
N ILE A 3 -7.39 -7.56 -5.37
CA ILE A 3 -7.01 -6.49 -6.29
C ILE A 3 -8.13 -6.08 -7.25
N SER A 4 -9.28 -6.74 -7.19
CA SER A 4 -10.42 -6.56 -8.10
C SER A 4 -11.75 -6.29 -7.39
N ALA A 5 -11.79 -6.24 -6.05
CA ALA A 5 -13.01 -5.87 -5.33
C ALA A 5 -13.31 -4.38 -5.50
N ILE A 6 -14.51 -4.08 -6.00
CA ILE A 6 -15.04 -2.72 -6.09
C ILE A 6 -15.66 -2.39 -4.73
N GLU A 7 -14.98 -1.58 -3.96
CA GLU A 7 -15.40 -1.19 -2.61
C GLU A 7 -15.23 0.33 -2.43
N ASP A 8 -16.17 0.96 -1.74
CA ASP A 8 -16.04 2.36 -1.34
C ASP A 8 -15.21 2.45 -0.03
N ALA A 9 -13.95 2.05 -0.14
CA ALA A 9 -13.02 2.07 0.97
C ALA A 9 -11.66 2.64 0.54
N PRO A 10 -11.10 3.62 1.25
CA PRO A 10 -9.81 4.24 0.88
C PRO A 10 -8.67 3.24 0.65
N TRP A 11 -8.69 2.11 1.35
CA TRP A 11 -7.63 1.10 1.34
C TRP A 11 -7.48 0.30 0.04
N VAL A 12 -8.52 0.25 -0.81
CA VAL A 12 -8.51 -0.53 -2.06
C VAL A 12 -7.38 -0.15 -2.99
N GLY A 13 -7.02 1.12 -3.01
CA GLY A 13 -5.94 1.62 -3.85
C GLY A 13 -4.55 1.14 -3.46
N TRP A 14 -4.36 0.60 -2.27
CA TRP A 14 -3.08 -0.04 -1.88
C TRP A 14 -2.89 -1.39 -2.57
N SER A 15 -3.97 -2.07 -2.86
CA SER A 15 -3.96 -3.32 -3.60
C SER A 15 -3.90 -3.06 -5.12
N ASN A 16 -4.67 -2.08 -5.60
CA ASN A 16 -4.74 -1.70 -7.01
C ASN A 16 -5.04 -0.19 -7.13
N PRO A 17 -4.11 0.63 -7.60
CA PRO A 17 -4.34 2.08 -7.71
C PRO A 17 -5.48 2.48 -8.66
N ALA A 18 -5.89 1.62 -9.61
CA ALA A 18 -7.06 1.87 -10.45
C ALA A 18 -8.37 1.93 -9.64
N LEU A 19 -8.45 1.23 -8.51
CA LEU A 19 -9.63 1.18 -7.66
C LEU A 19 -9.89 2.45 -6.84
N TYR A 20 -8.97 3.41 -6.83
CA TYR A 20 -9.28 4.73 -6.24
C TYR A 20 -10.49 5.40 -6.91
N SER A 21 -10.78 5.08 -8.17
CA SER A 21 -11.95 5.60 -8.89
C SER A 21 -13.29 5.13 -8.30
N SER A 22 -13.32 4.04 -7.54
CA SER A 22 -14.53 3.55 -6.85
C SER A 22 -14.76 4.16 -5.47
N VAL A 23 -13.80 4.95 -4.97
CA VAL A 23 -13.88 5.54 -3.63
C VAL A 23 -14.58 6.89 -3.67
N SER A 24 -15.51 7.11 -2.75
CA SER A 24 -16.23 8.36 -2.57
C SER A 24 -15.29 9.56 -2.37
N ASP A 25 -15.70 10.74 -2.88
CA ASP A 25 -14.96 11.99 -2.74
C ASP A 25 -14.76 12.35 -1.26
N ARG A 26 -13.55 12.84 -0.92
CA ARG A 26 -13.14 13.26 0.43
C ARG A 26 -13.23 12.14 1.48
N SER A 27 -13.00 10.92 1.08
CA SER A 27 -12.95 9.77 1.97
C SER A 27 -11.65 9.76 2.78
N LEU A 28 -11.76 9.58 4.09
CA LEU A 28 -10.62 9.43 5.01
C LEU A 28 -10.70 8.08 5.71
N GLY A 29 -9.68 7.26 5.53
CA GLY A 29 -9.50 6.01 6.24
C GLY A 29 -8.40 6.13 7.29
N LEU A 30 -8.67 5.66 8.51
CA LEU A 30 -7.70 5.53 9.58
C LEU A 30 -7.74 4.08 10.08
N SER A 31 -6.58 3.49 10.30
CA SER A 31 -6.46 2.14 10.81
C SER A 31 -5.34 2.04 11.83
N PHE A 32 -5.57 1.26 12.87
CA PHE A 32 -4.60 0.97 13.92
C PHE A 32 -4.65 -0.50 14.26
N MET A 33 -3.48 -1.11 14.42
CA MET A 33 -3.35 -2.51 14.77
C MET A 33 -2.19 -2.70 15.75
N THR A 34 -2.42 -3.45 16.81
CA THR A 34 -1.40 -3.86 17.79
C THR A 34 -1.21 -5.36 17.69
N TYR A 35 0.03 -5.79 17.64
CA TYR A 35 0.42 -7.20 17.62
C TYR A 35 0.89 -7.65 19.01
N ALA A 36 0.77 -8.94 19.29
CA ALA A 36 1.16 -9.52 20.58
C ALA A 36 2.66 -9.37 20.91
N SER A 37 3.50 -9.15 19.89
CA SER A 37 4.94 -8.88 20.02
C SER A 37 5.28 -7.46 20.50
N GLY A 38 4.29 -6.60 20.78
CA GLY A 38 4.49 -5.19 21.09
C GLY A 38 4.68 -4.30 19.86
N SER A 39 4.56 -4.88 18.66
CA SER A 39 4.60 -4.12 17.41
C SER A 39 3.27 -3.41 17.18
N ASN A 40 3.33 -2.22 16.58
CA ASN A 40 2.16 -1.41 16.26
C ASN A 40 2.19 -0.99 14.80
N TRP A 41 1.07 -1.11 14.12
CA TRP A 41 0.88 -0.59 12.79
C TRP A 41 -0.22 0.48 12.80
N MET A 42 0.04 1.59 12.12
CA MET A 42 -0.91 2.67 11.92
C MET A 42 -0.94 3.04 10.44
N GLY A 43 -2.13 3.30 9.91
CA GLY A 43 -2.33 3.75 8.55
C GLY A 43 -3.34 4.87 8.47
N ALA A 44 -3.07 5.83 7.59
CA ALA A 44 -3.98 6.89 7.20
C ALA A 44 -4.01 6.99 5.67
N GLN A 45 -5.21 7.16 5.10
CA GLN A 45 -5.38 7.38 3.68
C GLN A 45 -6.50 8.38 3.43
N PHE A 46 -6.23 9.36 2.58
CA PHE A 46 -7.19 10.35 2.13
C PHE A 46 -7.36 10.26 0.62
N VAL A 47 -8.60 10.17 0.17
CA VAL A 47 -8.96 10.08 -1.25
C VAL A 47 -9.82 11.28 -1.62
N LYS A 48 -9.53 11.89 -2.76
CA LYS A 48 -10.25 13.04 -3.29
C LYS A 48 -10.53 12.89 -4.77
N GLY A 49 -11.78 13.01 -5.15
CA GLY A 49 -12.23 13.11 -6.53
C GLY A 49 -12.05 14.54 -7.09
N PHE A 50 -11.75 14.63 -8.37
CA PHE A 50 -11.66 15.87 -9.13
C PHE A 50 -12.46 15.72 -10.42
N GLY A 51 -13.67 16.27 -10.44
CA GLY A 51 -14.62 16.05 -11.53
C GLY A 51 -15.14 14.60 -11.51
N GLU A 52 -15.53 14.10 -12.69
CA GLU A 52 -16.19 12.79 -12.83
C GLU A 52 -15.21 11.62 -13.06
N ARG A 53 -13.96 11.91 -13.46
CA ARG A 53 -13.05 10.89 -13.96
C ARG A 53 -11.70 10.81 -13.23
N HIS A 54 -11.38 11.78 -12.40
CA HIS A 54 -10.08 11.91 -11.79
C HIS A 54 -10.16 11.69 -10.28
N THR A 55 -9.31 10.83 -9.73
CA THR A 55 -9.22 10.62 -8.28
C THR A 55 -7.75 10.60 -7.87
N ALA A 56 -7.43 11.37 -6.85
CA ALA A 56 -6.11 11.36 -6.21
C ALA A 56 -6.21 10.84 -4.80
N ALA A 57 -5.15 10.19 -4.33
CA ALA A 57 -5.06 9.67 -2.97
C ALA A 57 -3.69 9.99 -2.36
N PHE A 58 -3.69 10.20 -1.04
CA PHE A 58 -2.48 10.32 -0.24
C PHE A 58 -2.55 9.33 0.90
N SER A 59 -1.43 8.67 1.20
CA SER A 59 -1.36 7.66 2.24
C SER A 59 -0.11 7.83 3.09
N ALA A 60 -0.23 7.47 4.36
CA ALA A 60 0.88 7.32 5.28
C ALA A 60 0.70 6.06 6.11
N GLN A 61 1.75 5.31 6.31
CA GLN A 61 1.78 4.13 7.16
C GLN A 61 2.99 4.19 8.07
N TYR A 62 2.81 3.71 9.29
CA TYR A 62 3.85 3.54 10.28
C TYR A 62 3.80 2.13 10.84
N LEU A 63 4.94 1.45 10.88
CA LEU A 63 5.12 0.18 11.56
C LEU A 63 6.26 0.31 12.56
N GLY A 64 5.94 0.23 13.85
CA GLY A 64 6.89 0.15 14.94
C GLY A 64 7.02 -1.29 15.43
N TYR A 65 8.23 -1.78 15.57
CA TYR A 65 8.49 -3.17 15.97
C TYR A 65 8.63 -3.35 17.49
N GLY A 66 8.41 -2.28 18.26
CA GLY A 66 8.65 -2.28 19.69
C GLY A 66 10.12 -2.01 20.05
N SER A 67 10.46 -2.18 21.33
CA SER A 67 11.84 -2.06 21.81
C SER A 67 12.51 -3.42 21.78
N MET A 68 13.75 -3.46 21.30
CA MET A 68 14.59 -4.65 21.24
C MET A 68 15.88 -4.38 22.01
N ASP A 69 16.36 -5.35 22.78
CA ASP A 69 17.64 -5.23 23.48
C ASP A 69 18.81 -5.36 22.51
N GLU A 70 19.77 -4.49 22.67
CA GLU A 70 21.07 -4.61 22.02
C GLU A 70 22.02 -5.37 22.96
N THR A 71 22.59 -6.49 22.49
CA THR A 71 23.47 -7.35 23.28
C THR A 71 24.87 -7.37 22.71
N ASP A 72 25.88 -7.46 23.57
CA ASP A 72 27.27 -7.69 23.18
C ASP A 72 27.53 -9.16 22.78
N ALA A 73 28.79 -9.47 22.37
CA ALA A 73 29.21 -10.82 21.98
C ALA A 73 29.12 -11.85 23.14
N ASN A 74 28.97 -11.40 24.38
CA ASN A 74 28.85 -12.24 25.58
C ASN A 74 27.36 -12.39 26.01
N GLY A 75 26.44 -11.79 25.29
CA GLY A 75 24.99 -11.82 25.60
C GLY A 75 24.56 -10.83 26.67
N GLN A 76 25.41 -9.86 27.04
CA GLN A 76 25.03 -8.82 27.98
C GLN A 76 24.28 -7.68 27.27
N VAL A 77 23.18 -7.21 27.84
CA VAL A 77 22.42 -6.08 27.31
C VAL A 77 23.25 -4.81 27.49
N ILE A 78 23.59 -4.17 26.37
CA ILE A 78 24.38 -2.94 26.32
C ILE A 78 23.58 -1.71 25.92
N GLY A 79 22.33 -1.92 25.44
CA GLY A 79 21.43 -0.84 25.01
C GLY A 79 20.08 -1.38 24.58
N SER A 80 19.26 -0.51 24.02
CA SER A 80 18.01 -0.88 23.35
C SER A 80 17.78 0.00 22.12
N PHE A 81 17.11 -0.55 21.13
CA PHE A 81 16.72 0.18 19.92
C PHE A 81 15.28 -0.17 19.53
N SER A 82 14.63 0.71 18.77
CA SER A 82 13.25 0.52 18.33
C SER A 82 13.18 0.64 16.81
N PRO A 83 13.17 -0.49 16.09
CA PRO A 83 13.04 -0.50 14.65
C PRO A 83 11.68 0.08 14.22
N LYS A 84 11.67 0.77 13.10
CA LYS A 84 10.44 1.32 12.53
C LYS A 84 10.53 1.49 11.02
N ASP A 85 9.37 1.32 10.38
CA ASP A 85 9.17 1.63 8.97
C ASP A 85 8.13 2.71 8.82
N ILE A 86 8.38 3.63 7.90
CA ILE A 86 7.45 4.68 7.50
C ILE A 86 7.27 4.57 5.99
N VAL A 87 6.02 4.50 5.54
CA VAL A 87 5.66 4.54 4.12
C VAL A 87 4.78 5.75 3.90
N VAL A 88 5.15 6.59 2.94
CA VAL A 88 4.28 7.65 2.43
C VAL A 88 4.02 7.41 0.96
N GLY A 89 2.81 7.69 0.51
CA GLY A 89 2.41 7.43 -0.86
C GLY A 89 1.46 8.47 -1.42
N ALA A 90 1.51 8.62 -2.74
CA ALA A 90 0.52 9.34 -3.52
C ALA A 90 0.03 8.45 -4.65
N GLY A 91 -1.28 8.41 -4.86
CA GLY A 91 -1.94 7.63 -5.89
C GLY A 91 -2.82 8.51 -6.77
N TYR A 92 -3.01 8.07 -7.99
CA TYR A 92 -3.90 8.70 -8.96
C TYR A 92 -4.60 7.63 -9.79
N SER A 93 -5.89 7.81 -9.97
CA SER A 93 -6.73 6.97 -10.83
C SER A 93 -7.50 7.83 -11.83
N TYR A 94 -7.70 7.26 -13.01
CA TYR A 94 -8.44 7.88 -14.10
C TYR A 94 -9.43 6.89 -14.72
N LEU A 95 -10.70 7.30 -14.84
CA LEU A 95 -11.72 6.55 -15.58
C LEU A 95 -11.50 6.75 -17.08
N LEU A 96 -10.95 5.73 -17.72
CA LEU A 96 -10.72 5.67 -19.16
C LEU A 96 -12.02 5.60 -19.95
N SER A 97 -13.00 4.87 -19.39
CA SER A 97 -14.39 4.78 -19.85
C SER A 97 -15.29 4.42 -18.64
N ASP A 98 -16.58 4.23 -18.86
CA ASP A 98 -17.52 3.84 -17.81
C ASP A 98 -17.18 2.44 -17.20
N ALA A 99 -16.51 1.58 -17.98
CA ALA A 99 -16.13 0.24 -17.55
C ALA A 99 -14.64 0.10 -17.20
N TRP A 100 -13.78 1.04 -17.61
CA TRP A 100 -12.34 0.89 -17.45
C TRP A 100 -11.73 2.00 -16.60
N ALA A 101 -10.92 1.63 -15.64
CA ALA A 101 -10.10 2.53 -14.83
C ALA A 101 -8.63 2.14 -14.90
N GLY A 102 -7.77 3.14 -15.02
CA GLY A 102 -6.33 3.00 -14.89
C GLY A 102 -5.82 3.78 -13.68
N GLY A 103 -4.74 3.32 -13.07
CA GLY A 103 -4.17 4.02 -11.92
C GLY A 103 -2.68 3.80 -11.77
N ALA A 104 -2.05 4.75 -11.09
CA ALA A 104 -0.64 4.67 -10.70
C ALA A 104 -0.47 5.19 -9.27
N SER A 105 0.48 4.65 -8.53
CA SER A 105 0.89 5.19 -7.23
C SER A 105 2.40 5.21 -7.10
N LEU A 106 2.88 6.19 -6.36
CA LEU A 106 4.28 6.34 -5.95
C LEU A 106 4.35 6.13 -4.44
N LYS A 107 5.28 5.29 -4.00
CA LYS A 107 5.54 5.00 -2.59
C LYS A 107 6.99 5.28 -2.24
N MET A 108 7.21 5.90 -1.09
CA MET A 108 8.51 6.12 -0.47
C MET A 108 8.53 5.37 0.85
N VAL A 109 9.52 4.52 1.04
CA VAL A 109 9.70 3.69 2.23
C VAL A 109 10.97 4.11 2.93
N THR A 110 10.86 4.44 4.20
CA THR A 110 12.01 4.71 5.06
C THR A 110 12.01 3.70 6.19
N SER A 111 13.09 2.95 6.31
CA SER A 111 13.31 1.97 7.38
C SER A 111 14.45 2.44 8.28
N SER A 112 14.26 2.29 9.59
CA SER A 112 15.26 2.61 10.59
C SER A 112 15.48 1.43 11.52
N TYR A 113 16.75 1.02 11.68
CA TYR A 113 17.16 -0.12 12.48
C TYR A 113 18.51 0.13 13.14
N ALA A 114 18.61 0.07 14.47
CA ALA A 114 19.84 0.14 15.25
C ALA A 114 20.80 1.27 14.81
N GLY A 115 20.28 2.48 14.54
CA GLY A 115 21.09 3.63 14.09
C GLY A 115 21.34 3.67 12.58
N TYR A 116 21.00 2.63 11.83
CA TYR A 116 21.05 2.61 10.38
C TYR A 116 19.71 3.02 9.75
N SER A 117 19.77 3.54 8.54
CA SER A 117 18.56 3.89 7.78
C SER A 117 18.66 3.44 6.34
N ALA A 118 17.55 2.91 5.81
CA ALA A 118 17.39 2.58 4.40
C ALA A 118 16.23 3.41 3.81
N PHE A 119 16.31 3.68 2.51
CA PHE A 119 15.29 4.42 1.77
C PHE A 119 15.05 3.75 0.42
N ALA A 120 13.78 3.54 0.09
CA ALA A 120 13.38 2.95 -1.18
C ALA A 120 12.23 3.75 -1.80
N VAL A 121 12.16 3.71 -3.12
CA VAL A 121 11.06 4.29 -3.92
C VAL A 121 10.50 3.20 -4.82
N ALA A 122 9.17 3.13 -4.89
CA ALA A 122 8.47 2.17 -5.73
C ALA A 122 7.24 2.79 -6.37
N VAL A 123 6.93 2.32 -7.58
CA VAL A 123 5.72 2.67 -8.34
C VAL A 123 4.85 1.43 -8.46
N ASP A 124 3.55 1.61 -8.29
CA ASP A 124 2.55 0.60 -8.64
C ASP A 124 1.72 1.11 -9.81
N LEU A 125 1.35 0.19 -10.70
CA LEU A 125 0.43 0.44 -11.81
C LEU A 125 -0.75 -0.52 -11.69
N GLY A 126 -1.93 -0.04 -12.02
CA GLY A 126 -3.15 -0.82 -11.98
C GLY A 126 -4.08 -0.55 -13.14
N LEU A 127 -4.79 -1.59 -13.52
CA LEU A 127 -5.88 -1.53 -14.48
C LEU A 127 -7.06 -2.32 -13.91
N ASN A 128 -8.26 -1.80 -14.06
CA ASN A 128 -9.50 -2.46 -13.67
C ASN A 128 -10.54 -2.33 -14.78
N TYR A 129 -11.24 -3.41 -15.05
CA TYR A 129 -12.46 -3.46 -15.84
C TYR A 129 -13.60 -3.88 -14.93
N TYR A 130 -14.71 -3.14 -14.95
CA TYR A 130 -15.92 -3.45 -14.20
C TYR A 130 -17.16 -3.41 -15.11
N ASP A 131 -17.89 -4.51 -15.08
CA ASP A 131 -19.18 -4.68 -15.76
C ASP A 131 -20.27 -4.72 -14.68
N GLU A 132 -21.01 -3.63 -14.54
CA GLU A 132 -22.05 -3.47 -13.53
C GLU A 132 -23.24 -4.41 -13.76
N GLU A 133 -23.61 -4.67 -15.01
CA GLU A 133 -24.74 -5.56 -15.34
C GLU A 133 -24.48 -7.01 -14.91
N ARG A 134 -23.21 -7.45 -14.98
CA ARG A 134 -22.79 -8.80 -14.63
C ARG A 134 -22.17 -8.89 -13.24
N ASP A 135 -22.02 -7.77 -12.55
CA ASP A 135 -21.24 -7.64 -11.30
C ASP A 135 -19.90 -8.38 -11.41
N LEU A 136 -19.17 -8.07 -12.47
CA LEU A 136 -17.90 -8.69 -12.81
C LEU A 136 -16.79 -7.65 -12.83
N SER A 137 -15.76 -7.85 -12.01
CA SER A 137 -14.55 -7.05 -12.01
C SER A 137 -13.33 -7.87 -12.39
N LEU A 138 -12.54 -7.36 -13.33
CA LEU A 138 -11.25 -7.91 -13.74
C LEU A 138 -10.16 -6.88 -13.49
N SER A 139 -9.06 -7.29 -12.89
CA SER A 139 -7.94 -6.41 -12.61
C SER A 139 -6.59 -7.01 -12.99
N ALA A 140 -5.67 -6.12 -13.34
CA ALA A 140 -4.26 -6.43 -13.46
C ALA A 140 -3.44 -5.37 -12.73
N THR A 141 -2.42 -5.78 -11.99
CA THR A 141 -1.50 -4.87 -11.30
C THR A 141 -0.05 -5.27 -11.50
N MET A 142 0.81 -4.26 -11.57
CA MET A 142 2.26 -4.38 -11.43
C MET A 142 2.66 -3.54 -10.22
N ARG A 143 3.23 -4.17 -9.19
CA ARG A 143 3.53 -3.53 -7.92
C ARG A 143 5.01 -3.57 -7.61
N ASN A 144 5.44 -2.54 -6.86
CA ASN A 144 6.81 -2.41 -6.39
C ASN A 144 7.83 -2.34 -7.56
N ILE A 145 7.50 -1.63 -8.62
CA ILE A 145 8.45 -1.27 -9.69
C ILE A 145 9.35 -0.19 -9.11
N GLY A 146 10.54 -0.57 -8.62
CA GLY A 146 11.40 0.38 -7.95
C GLY A 146 12.71 -0.21 -7.45
N ALA A 147 13.45 0.60 -6.71
CA ALA A 147 14.74 0.24 -6.16
C ALA A 147 14.96 0.89 -4.79
N GLN A 148 15.79 0.26 -4.00
CA GLN A 148 16.37 0.85 -2.80
C GLN A 148 17.40 1.90 -3.23
N VAL A 149 17.22 3.13 -2.75
CA VAL A 149 18.12 4.26 -3.05
C VAL A 149 19.26 4.33 -2.04
N LYS A 150 18.98 3.95 -0.80
CA LYS A 150 19.95 3.87 0.29
C LYS A 150 19.75 2.56 1.05
N SER A 151 20.81 1.77 1.18
CA SER A 151 20.81 0.50 1.93
C SER A 151 21.44 0.66 3.32
N PHE A 152 21.21 -0.32 4.19
CA PHE A 152 21.80 -0.36 5.52
C PHE A 152 23.31 -0.59 5.52
N ASP A 153 23.82 -1.42 4.59
CA ASP A 153 25.21 -1.92 4.55
C ASP A 153 25.96 -1.64 3.24
N GLY A 154 25.43 -0.76 2.38
CA GLY A 154 26.00 -0.45 1.07
C GLY A 154 25.65 -1.46 -0.03
N ARG A 155 24.89 -2.52 0.28
CA ARG A 155 24.36 -3.46 -0.71
C ARG A 155 22.94 -3.06 -1.10
N THR A 156 22.72 -2.75 -2.37
CA THR A 156 21.38 -2.40 -2.88
C THR A 156 20.52 -3.65 -3.00
N GLU A 157 19.46 -3.70 -2.21
CA GLU A 157 18.44 -4.72 -2.34
C GLU A 157 17.37 -4.28 -3.35
N ARG A 158 16.82 -5.25 -4.08
CA ARG A 158 15.71 -4.98 -4.99
C ARG A 158 14.40 -5.02 -4.22
N VAL A 159 13.54 -4.04 -4.46
CA VAL A 159 12.15 -4.11 -3.98
C VAL A 159 11.48 -5.30 -4.68
N PRO A 160 10.78 -6.19 -3.94
CA PRO A 160 10.18 -7.38 -4.54
C PRO A 160 9.06 -7.00 -5.51
N PHE A 161 9.36 -7.05 -6.81
CA PHE A 161 8.39 -6.85 -7.88
C PHE A 161 7.29 -7.92 -7.83
N CYS A 162 6.05 -7.51 -8.02
CA CYS A 162 4.90 -8.40 -8.04
C CYS A 162 3.96 -8.03 -9.18
N MET A 163 3.52 -9.04 -9.95
CA MET A 163 2.47 -8.91 -10.95
C MET A 163 1.29 -9.80 -10.55
N GLN A 164 0.08 -9.24 -10.57
CA GLN A 164 -1.12 -9.95 -10.17
C GLN A 164 -2.25 -9.70 -11.18
N VAL A 165 -3.08 -10.72 -11.37
CA VAL A 165 -4.35 -10.64 -12.09
C VAL A 165 -5.44 -11.14 -11.15
N GLY A 166 -6.54 -10.43 -11.07
CA GLY A 166 -7.67 -10.74 -10.20
C GLY A 166 -8.98 -10.74 -10.95
N LEU A 167 -9.90 -11.56 -10.47
CA LEU A 167 -11.28 -11.62 -10.91
C LEU A 167 -12.17 -11.68 -9.69
N THR A 168 -13.17 -10.80 -9.65
CA THR A 168 -14.24 -10.80 -8.64
C THR A 168 -15.57 -10.84 -9.38
N LYS A 169 -16.47 -11.71 -8.97
CA LYS A 169 -17.83 -11.81 -9.48
C LYS A 169 -18.82 -11.89 -8.32
N GLY A 170 -19.76 -10.97 -8.29
CA GLY A 170 -20.93 -11.06 -7.41
C GLY A 170 -21.84 -12.21 -7.79
N MET A 171 -22.40 -12.87 -6.80
CA MET A 171 -23.36 -13.94 -6.97
C MET A 171 -24.62 -13.64 -6.15
N ASP A 172 -25.76 -13.61 -6.80
CA ASP A 172 -27.05 -13.25 -6.18
C ASP A 172 -27.49 -14.15 -5.03
N HIS A 173 -26.87 -15.32 -4.86
CA HIS A 173 -27.24 -16.35 -3.89
C HIS A 173 -26.06 -16.98 -3.14
N ALA A 174 -24.92 -16.32 -3.06
CA ALA A 174 -23.85 -16.77 -2.19
C ALA A 174 -24.16 -16.39 -0.73
N PRO A 175 -24.06 -17.31 0.24
CA PRO A 175 -24.28 -17.03 1.64
C PRO A 175 -23.20 -16.15 2.23
#